data_1fc8ce9837539de46465d31247f829f8
#
_entry.id   1fc8ce9837539de46465d31247f829f8
#
_cell.length_a   1.000
_cell.length_b   1.000
_cell.length_c   1.000
_cell.angle_alpha   90.00
_cell.angle_beta   90.00
_cell.angle_gamma   90.00
#
_symmetry.space_group_name_H-M   'P 1'
#
loop_
_entity.id
_entity.type
_entity.pdbx_description
1 polymer ?
#
loop_
_entity_poly.entity_id
_entity_poly.type
_entity_poly.pdbx_seq_one_letter_code
_entity_poly.pdbx_strand_id
1 'polypeptide(L)'
;MASFNFARMKRRKFIQQTAFTAFAVSAFGFVRYNGSNYVGDCETTSDILGPFYRPGSPVRNNLVIPGEAGTLLQLSGKIKHNDCVTPYKNAKIELWHCDANGVYDNASADFKYRGTTYSDENGKYEFAT
;
A
#
# COMPACT_ATOMS: atom_id res chain seq x y z
N MET A 1 -9.99 13.21 -49.14
CA MET A 1 -10.70 12.14 -48.37
C MET A 1 -9.64 11.19 -47.79
N ALA A 2 -9.34 11.31 -46.52
CA ALA A 2 -8.39 10.42 -45.85
C ALA A 2 -9.17 9.22 -45.31
N SER A 3 -8.86 8.03 -45.84
CA SER A 3 -9.45 6.78 -45.44
C SER A 3 -8.78 6.32 -44.12
N PHE A 4 -9.50 6.37 -43.02
CA PHE A 4 -9.07 5.78 -41.76
C PHE A 4 -9.22 4.28 -41.82
N ASN A 5 -8.10 3.55 -41.99
CA ASN A 5 -8.07 2.10 -41.84
C ASN A 5 -8.13 1.75 -40.36
N PHE A 6 -9.29 1.40 -39.86
CA PHE A 6 -9.44 0.74 -38.54
C PHE A 6 -8.87 -0.68 -38.63
N ALA A 7 -7.62 -0.86 -38.19
CA ALA A 7 -7.06 -2.20 -38.03
C ALA A 7 -7.90 -2.97 -36.99
N ARG A 8 -8.52 -4.05 -37.45
CA ARG A 8 -9.41 -4.92 -36.67
C ARG A 8 -8.62 -5.63 -35.58
N MET A 9 -8.56 -5.00 -34.40
CA MET A 9 -7.84 -5.56 -33.23
C MET A 9 -8.55 -6.83 -32.78
N LYS A 10 -7.80 -7.95 -32.65
CA LYS A 10 -8.37 -9.24 -32.22
C LYS A 10 -8.87 -9.10 -30.78
N ARG A 11 -10.11 -9.55 -30.51
CA ARG A 11 -10.78 -9.46 -29.19
C ARG A 11 -9.90 -9.89 -28.04
N ARG A 12 -9.06 -10.93 -28.24
CA ARG A 12 -8.15 -11.46 -27.24
C ARG A 12 -7.04 -10.44 -26.84
N LYS A 13 -6.50 -9.69 -27.80
CA LYS A 13 -5.52 -8.63 -27.52
C LYS A 13 -6.14 -7.44 -26.79
N PHE A 14 -7.37 -7.07 -27.13
CA PHE A 14 -8.11 -6.02 -26.46
C PHE A 14 -8.37 -6.38 -25.00
N ILE A 15 -8.88 -7.59 -24.70
CA ILE A 15 -9.14 -8.04 -23.34
C ILE A 15 -7.85 -8.10 -22.51
N GLN A 16 -6.75 -8.60 -23.07
CA GLN A 16 -5.45 -8.65 -22.39
C GLN A 16 -4.92 -7.25 -22.06
N GLN A 17 -4.99 -6.30 -22.98
CA GLN A 17 -4.54 -4.92 -22.74
C GLN A 17 -5.43 -4.20 -21.73
N THR A 18 -6.75 -4.37 -21.81
CA THR A 18 -7.69 -3.72 -20.88
C THR A 18 -7.56 -4.31 -19.47
N ALA A 19 -7.38 -5.62 -19.32
CA ALA A 19 -7.16 -6.27 -18.03
C ALA A 19 -5.84 -5.83 -17.38
N PHE A 20 -4.77 -5.69 -18.18
CA PHE A 20 -3.47 -5.22 -17.68
C PHE A 20 -3.52 -3.77 -17.22
N THR A 21 -4.24 -2.90 -17.94
CA THR A 21 -4.42 -1.49 -17.59
C THR A 21 -5.27 -1.35 -16.32
N ALA A 22 -6.35 -2.11 -16.20
CA ALA A 22 -7.21 -2.09 -15.02
C ALA A 22 -6.48 -2.60 -13.75
N PHE A 23 -5.63 -3.62 -13.89
CA PHE A 23 -4.83 -4.14 -12.78
C PHE A 23 -3.77 -3.14 -12.32
N ALA A 24 -3.11 -2.43 -13.24
CA ALA A 24 -2.13 -1.41 -12.92
C ALA A 24 -2.75 -0.23 -12.14
N VAL A 25 -3.95 0.21 -12.52
CA VAL A 25 -4.66 1.31 -11.85
C VAL A 25 -5.11 0.92 -10.44
N SER A 26 -5.52 -0.32 -10.21
CA SER A 26 -5.97 -0.77 -8.90
C SER A 26 -4.84 -1.07 -7.91
N ALA A 27 -3.64 -1.41 -8.41
CA ALA A 27 -2.50 -1.79 -7.56
C ALA A 27 -1.63 -0.61 -7.10
N PHE A 28 -1.62 0.50 -7.83
CA PHE A 28 -0.66 1.60 -7.62
C PHE A 28 -1.30 2.98 -7.37
N GLY A 29 -2.61 3.06 -7.14
CA GLY A 29 -3.31 4.33 -7.03
C GLY A 29 -3.44 5.05 -8.38
N PHE A 30 -3.73 6.34 -8.36
CA PHE A 30 -3.87 7.12 -9.58
C PHE A 30 -2.50 7.34 -10.24
N VAL A 31 -2.28 6.65 -11.35
CA VAL A 31 -1.08 6.80 -12.18
C VAL A 31 -1.42 7.67 -13.39
N ARG A 32 -0.81 8.83 -13.50
CA ARG A 32 -0.96 9.71 -14.66
C ARG A 32 0.14 9.44 -15.68
N TYR A 33 -0.23 9.27 -16.95
CA TYR A 33 0.73 9.18 -18.04
C TYR A 33 1.05 10.59 -18.55
N ASN A 34 2.31 11.01 -18.52
CA ASN A 34 2.75 12.34 -18.94
C ASN A 34 3.26 12.38 -20.39
N GLY A 35 2.97 11.33 -21.21
CA GLY A 35 3.43 11.20 -22.59
C GLY A 35 4.74 10.43 -22.77
N SER A 36 5.51 10.22 -21.71
CA SER A 36 6.77 9.47 -21.72
C SER A 36 6.86 8.44 -20.61
N ASN A 37 6.34 8.76 -19.42
CA ASN A 37 6.38 7.89 -18.24
C ASN A 37 5.06 7.93 -17.49
N TYR A 38 4.79 6.87 -16.73
CA TYR A 38 3.73 6.86 -15.73
C TYR A 38 4.23 7.54 -14.46
N VAL A 39 3.56 8.61 -14.05
CA VAL A 39 3.86 9.35 -12.82
C VAL A 39 2.73 9.10 -11.85
N GLY A 40 3.05 8.58 -10.66
CA GLY A 40 2.09 8.45 -9.58
C GLY A 40 1.69 9.80 -9.01
N ASP A 41 0.48 9.87 -8.46
CA ASP A 41 0.07 11.04 -7.70
C ASP A 41 0.88 11.10 -6.40
N CYS A 42 1.38 12.29 -6.05
CA CYS A 42 2.25 12.46 -4.89
C CYS A 42 1.49 12.42 -3.58
N GLU A 43 0.22 12.78 -3.62
CA GLU A 43 -0.62 12.83 -2.44
C GLU A 43 -1.36 11.52 -2.26
N THR A 44 -1.12 10.88 -1.11
CA THR A 44 -1.95 9.76 -0.67
C THR A 44 -3.28 10.31 -0.19
N THR A 45 -4.37 9.95 -0.86
CA THR A 45 -5.70 10.39 -0.48
C THR A 45 -6.07 9.85 0.91
N SER A 46 -6.78 10.67 1.70
CA SER A 46 -7.36 10.22 2.97
C SER A 46 -8.46 9.19 2.73
N ASP A 47 -8.49 8.17 3.57
CA ASP A 47 -9.54 7.15 3.57
C ASP A 47 -9.97 6.84 5.01
N ILE A 48 -11.06 6.10 5.17
CA ILE A 48 -11.56 5.67 6.48
C ILE A 48 -10.65 4.58 7.05
N LEU A 49 -10.42 4.62 8.35
CA LEU A 49 -9.58 3.63 9.05
C LEU A 49 -10.22 2.23 9.13
N GLY A 50 -11.52 2.14 8.85
CA GLY A 50 -12.25 0.88 8.87
C GLY A 50 -12.61 0.39 10.28
N PRO A 51 -13.47 -0.68 10.35
CA PRO A 51 -14.04 -1.16 11.62
C PRO A 51 -13.04 -1.87 12.53
N PHE A 52 -11.87 -2.24 12.02
CA PHE A 52 -10.84 -2.96 12.77
C PHE A 52 -9.72 -2.04 13.26
N TYR A 53 -9.78 -0.74 13.00
CA TYR A 53 -8.84 0.20 13.58
C TYR A 53 -9.04 0.28 15.09
N ARG A 54 -7.91 0.26 15.81
CA ARG A 54 -7.90 0.38 17.26
C ARG A 54 -6.78 1.34 17.66
N PRO A 55 -7.12 2.49 18.28
CA PRO A 55 -6.12 3.47 18.68
C PRO A 55 -5.23 2.96 19.82
N GLY A 56 -4.03 3.53 19.93
CA GLY A 56 -3.13 3.25 21.04
C GLY A 56 -2.26 2.01 20.86
N SER A 57 -2.04 1.55 19.63
CA SER A 57 -1.10 0.47 19.38
C SER A 57 0.30 0.82 19.89
N PRO A 58 1.02 -0.14 20.51
CA PRO A 58 2.33 0.11 21.08
C PRO A 58 3.37 0.47 20.02
N VAL A 59 4.39 1.24 20.43
CA VAL A 59 5.52 1.56 19.54
C VAL A 59 6.39 0.33 19.40
N ARG A 60 6.23 -0.35 18.30
CA ARG A 60 7.01 -1.52 17.88
C ARG A 60 6.87 -1.76 16.39
N ASN A 61 7.91 -2.22 15.74
CA ASN A 61 7.93 -2.57 14.33
C ASN A 61 8.08 -4.09 14.10
N ASN A 62 8.37 -4.87 15.15
CA ASN A 62 8.32 -6.33 15.08
C ASN A 62 6.99 -6.81 15.67
N LEU A 63 6.13 -7.35 14.81
CA LEU A 63 4.81 -7.88 15.17
C LEU A 63 4.77 -9.41 15.12
N VAL A 64 5.90 -10.06 14.82
CA VAL A 64 6.01 -11.51 14.77
C VAL A 64 5.74 -12.10 16.16
N ILE A 65 4.81 -13.02 16.24
CA ILE A 65 4.47 -13.75 17.46
C ILE A 65 5.03 -15.17 17.32
N PRO A 66 6.01 -15.58 18.14
CA PRO A 66 6.60 -16.90 18.06
C PRO A 66 5.55 -18.00 18.25
N GLY A 67 5.54 -18.99 17.36
CA GLY A 67 4.64 -20.14 17.42
C GLY A 67 3.26 -19.93 16.78
N GLU A 68 2.93 -18.72 16.37
CA GLU A 68 1.70 -18.47 15.60
C GLU A 68 1.89 -18.88 14.13
N ALA A 69 0.80 -19.35 13.51
CA ALA A 69 0.80 -19.73 12.11
C ALA A 69 0.85 -18.50 11.18
N GLY A 70 1.52 -18.63 10.05
CA GLY A 70 1.60 -17.57 9.07
C GLY A 70 2.88 -17.62 8.26
N THR A 71 3.01 -16.67 7.34
CA THR A 71 4.24 -16.46 6.56
C THR A 71 4.85 -15.13 6.97
N LEU A 72 6.13 -15.14 7.29
CA LEU A 72 6.87 -13.93 7.65
C LEU A 72 6.82 -12.92 6.50
N LEU A 73 6.36 -11.71 6.80
CA LEU A 73 6.32 -10.58 5.88
C LEU A 73 7.24 -9.47 6.37
N GLN A 74 8.11 -8.99 5.50
CA GLN A 74 8.89 -7.77 5.67
C GLN A 74 8.22 -6.65 4.87
N LEU A 75 7.66 -5.67 5.55
CA LEU A 75 7.04 -4.49 4.95
C LEU A 75 7.92 -3.28 5.15
N SER A 76 8.29 -2.59 4.08
CA SER A 76 9.07 -1.35 4.17
C SER A 76 8.55 -0.32 3.18
N GLY A 77 8.78 0.94 3.50
CA GLY A 77 8.37 2.02 2.62
C GLY A 77 9.11 3.32 2.92
N LYS A 78 8.75 4.35 2.19
CA LYS A 78 9.29 5.70 2.35
C LYS A 78 8.15 6.72 2.31
N ILE A 79 8.07 7.53 3.36
CA ILE A 79 7.14 8.65 3.43
C ILE A 79 7.84 9.89 2.90
N LYS A 80 7.15 10.64 2.07
CA LYS A 80 7.62 11.91 1.51
C LYS A 80 6.59 12.99 1.74
N HIS A 81 7.04 14.24 1.67
CA HIS A 81 6.13 15.38 1.57
C HIS A 81 5.38 15.36 0.23
N ASN A 82 4.36 16.21 0.11
CA ASN A 82 3.54 16.35 -1.10
C ASN A 82 4.30 16.89 -2.33
N ASP A 83 5.56 17.26 -2.19
CA ASP A 83 6.47 17.57 -3.29
C ASP A 83 7.04 16.30 -3.99
N CYS A 84 6.73 15.10 -3.51
CA CYS A 84 7.23 13.81 -3.98
C CYS A 84 8.75 13.58 -3.84
N VAL A 85 9.47 14.50 -3.29
CA VAL A 85 10.95 14.47 -3.25
C VAL A 85 11.46 14.45 -1.82
N THR A 86 11.02 15.39 -1.00
CA THR A 86 11.52 15.61 0.35
C THR A 86 11.06 14.49 1.30
N PRO A 87 11.99 13.79 1.97
CA PRO A 87 11.63 12.78 2.97
C PRO A 87 10.86 13.38 4.14
N TYR A 88 9.84 12.69 4.61
CA TYR A 88 9.09 13.09 5.81
C TYR A 88 9.63 12.35 7.03
N LYS A 89 10.36 13.06 7.88
CA LYS A 89 10.90 12.57 9.16
C LYS A 89 9.80 12.54 10.24
N ASN A 90 9.85 11.51 11.10
CA ASN A 90 8.92 11.34 12.21
C ASN A 90 7.44 11.26 11.82
N ALA A 91 7.14 10.85 10.59
CA ALA A 91 5.79 10.46 10.24
C ALA A 91 5.38 9.24 11.08
N LYS A 92 4.21 9.29 11.70
CA LYS A 92 3.65 8.15 12.45
C LYS A 92 3.04 7.16 11.46
N ILE A 93 3.48 5.90 11.52
CA ILE A 93 2.95 4.81 10.74
C ILE A 93 2.36 3.77 11.67
N GLU A 94 1.10 3.41 11.48
CA GLU A 94 0.42 2.37 12.22
C GLU A 94 0.11 1.21 11.28
N LEU A 95 0.47 0.00 11.68
CA LEU A 95 0.12 -1.23 10.98
C LEU A 95 -0.79 -2.07 11.85
N TRP A 96 -1.85 -2.59 11.25
CA TRP A 96 -2.70 -3.62 11.85
C TRP A 96 -3.19 -4.59 10.78
N HIS A 97 -3.24 -5.87 11.13
CA HIS A 97 -3.77 -6.91 10.26
C HIS A 97 -4.36 -8.07 11.08
N CYS A 98 -5.04 -8.98 10.40
CA CYS A 98 -5.57 -10.21 11.00
C CYS A 98 -4.48 -11.28 11.15
N ASP A 99 -4.77 -12.30 11.95
CA ASP A 99 -3.98 -13.54 12.00
C ASP A 99 -4.15 -14.40 10.71
N ALA A 100 -3.51 -15.57 10.68
CA ALA A 100 -3.59 -16.51 9.56
C ALA A 100 -5.01 -17.07 9.32
N ASN A 101 -5.94 -16.91 10.25
CA ASN A 101 -7.33 -17.32 10.15
C ASN A 101 -8.28 -16.18 9.77
N GLY A 102 -7.75 -14.99 9.54
CA GLY A 102 -8.53 -13.80 9.22
C GLY A 102 -9.13 -13.09 10.44
N VAL A 103 -8.67 -13.40 11.65
CA VAL A 103 -9.21 -12.83 12.90
C VAL A 103 -8.38 -11.63 13.34
N TYR A 104 -9.04 -10.49 13.60
CA TYR A 104 -8.39 -9.29 14.14
C TYR A 104 -8.43 -9.30 15.67
N ASP A 105 -7.31 -8.94 16.30
CA ASP A 105 -7.28 -8.67 17.72
C ASP A 105 -7.88 -7.30 18.04
N ASN A 106 -9.15 -7.28 18.41
CA ASN A 106 -9.89 -6.06 18.71
C ASN A 106 -9.97 -5.72 20.20
N ALA A 107 -9.50 -6.62 21.10
CA ALA A 107 -9.77 -6.47 22.52
C ALA A 107 -8.60 -6.77 23.46
N SER A 108 -7.61 -7.58 23.06
CA SER A 108 -6.55 -7.99 23.99
C SER A 108 -5.64 -6.82 24.38
N ALA A 109 -5.06 -6.89 25.58
CA ALA A 109 -4.07 -5.91 26.02
C ALA A 109 -2.75 -6.01 25.23
N ASP A 110 -2.50 -7.13 24.57
CA ASP A 110 -1.26 -7.41 23.85
C ASP A 110 -1.21 -6.70 22.48
N PHE A 111 -2.32 -6.21 21.96
CA PHE A 111 -2.38 -5.60 20.64
C PHE A 111 -1.75 -6.48 19.56
N LYS A 112 -2.14 -7.76 19.49
CA LYS A 112 -1.58 -8.71 18.52
C LYS A 112 -1.68 -8.19 17.10
N TYR A 113 -0.58 -8.32 16.34
CA TYR A 113 -0.47 -7.84 14.95
C TYR A 113 -0.77 -6.36 14.76
N ARG A 114 -0.50 -5.55 15.78
CA ARG A 114 -0.66 -4.09 15.75
C ARG A 114 0.59 -3.43 16.26
N GLY A 115 1.04 -2.41 15.57
CA GLY A 115 2.23 -1.66 15.96
C GLY A 115 2.28 -0.27 15.36
N THR A 116 3.00 0.57 16.03
CA THR A 116 3.31 1.94 15.61
C THR A 116 4.81 2.07 15.41
N THR A 117 5.23 2.69 14.32
CA THR A 117 6.61 3.12 14.11
C THR A 117 6.65 4.54 13.60
N TYR A 118 7.84 5.11 13.49
CA TYR A 118 8.06 6.44 12.95
C TYR A 118 9.11 6.39 11.85
N SER A 119 8.91 7.18 10.80
CA SER A 119 9.90 7.26 9.74
C SER A 119 11.20 7.90 10.22
N ASP A 120 12.31 7.43 9.68
CA ASP A 120 13.65 7.95 9.95
C ASP A 120 13.90 9.31 9.23
N GLU A 121 15.15 9.79 9.29
CA GLU A 121 15.57 11.03 8.64
C GLU A 121 15.45 11.00 7.11
N ASN A 122 15.43 9.80 6.52
CA ASN A 122 15.26 9.57 5.10
C ASN A 122 13.80 9.24 4.72
N GLY A 123 12.87 9.37 5.68
CA GLY A 123 11.47 9.04 5.52
C GLY A 123 11.18 7.53 5.52
N LYS A 124 12.16 6.66 5.80
CA LYS A 124 12.01 5.21 5.73
C LYS A 124 11.34 4.65 6.98
N TYR A 125 10.54 3.62 6.78
CA TYR A 125 9.97 2.80 7.84
C TYR A 125 9.99 1.32 7.44
N GLU A 126 9.91 0.46 8.43
CA GLU A 126 9.82 -0.99 8.23
C GLU A 126 9.00 -1.66 9.32
N PHE A 127 8.38 -2.79 8.98
CA PHE A 127 7.74 -3.73 9.89
C PHE A 127 8.14 -5.16 9.52
N ALA A 128 8.24 -6.01 10.53
CA ALA A 128 8.29 -7.47 10.40
C ALA A 128 7.03 -8.05 11.05
N THR A 129 6.32 -8.92 10.33
CA THR A 129 5.09 -9.54 10.83
C THR A 129 4.86 -10.93 10.23
#